data_22cf80918b66578348325fe33586d362
#
_entry.id   22cf80918b66578348325fe33586d362
#
_cell.length_a   1.000
_cell.length_b   1.000
_cell.length_c   1.000
_cell.angle_alpha   90.00
_cell.angle_beta   90.00
_cell.angle_gamma   90.00
#
_symmetry.space_group_name_H-M   'P 1'
#
loop_
_entity.id
_entity.type
_entity.pdbx_description
1 polymer ?
#
loop_
_entity_poly.entity_id
_entity_poly.type
_entity_poly.pdbx_seq_one_letter_code
_entity_poly.pdbx_strand_id
1 'polypeptide(L)'
;MSRKIEIGCSWADGCGHGEGIIEVDSFDAFATELEKFFEDMCGMSGVESFGVYCDDEEYEWDNYDLPRNKDLTDVWSSVEKDLEIFFNACN
;
A
#
# COMPACT_ATOMS: atom_id res chain seq x y z
N MET A 1 6.82 -17.52 9.53
CA MET A 1 7.34 -16.44 10.37
C MET A 1 6.66 -15.13 10.00
N SER A 2 6.06 -14.44 10.96
CA SER A 2 5.32 -13.22 10.64
C SER A 2 6.26 -12.03 10.48
N ARG A 3 5.81 -11.06 9.68
CA ARG A 3 6.51 -9.79 9.46
C ARG A 3 5.61 -8.66 9.87
N LYS A 4 6.16 -7.66 10.54
CA LYS A 4 5.44 -6.44 10.88
C LYS A 4 5.74 -5.39 9.83
N ILE A 5 4.70 -4.89 9.21
CA ILE A 5 4.83 -3.91 8.14
C ILE A 5 4.02 -2.67 8.51
N GLU A 6 4.67 -1.53 8.49
CA GLU A 6 4.02 -0.25 8.73
C GLU A 6 3.42 0.25 7.41
N ILE A 7 2.23 0.81 7.50
CA ILE A 7 1.51 1.34 6.34
C ILE A 7 1.12 2.78 6.63
N GLY A 8 1.33 3.65 5.65
CA GLY A 8 0.81 5.00 5.69
C GLY A 8 0.15 5.32 4.37
N CYS A 9 -0.93 6.07 4.39
CA CYS A 9 -1.57 6.50 3.15
C CYS A 9 -2.17 7.89 3.30
N SER A 10 -2.45 8.54 2.16
CA SER A 10 -3.11 9.84 2.13
C SER A 10 -4.21 9.85 1.09
N TRP A 11 -5.19 10.74 1.31
CA TRP A 11 -6.32 10.94 0.40
C TRP A 11 -6.82 12.38 0.56
N ALA A 12 -7.80 12.76 -0.27
CA ALA A 12 -8.44 14.08 -0.22
C ALA A 12 -7.44 15.23 -0.35
N ASP A 13 -6.60 15.17 -1.37
CA ASP A 13 -5.57 16.18 -1.66
C ASP A 13 -4.60 16.38 -0.49
N GLY A 14 -4.32 15.30 0.23
CA GLY A 14 -3.41 15.33 1.37
C GLY A 14 -4.06 15.77 2.68
N CYS A 15 -5.36 16.06 2.67
CA CYS A 15 -6.06 16.45 3.90
C CYS A 15 -6.37 15.25 4.80
N GLY A 16 -6.43 14.04 4.22
CA GLY A 16 -6.67 12.83 4.98
C GLY A 16 -5.42 11.96 5.04
N HIS A 17 -5.12 11.43 6.21
CA HIS A 17 -3.97 10.55 6.44
C HIS A 17 -4.39 9.37 7.30
N GLY A 18 -3.84 8.20 6.99
CA GLY A 18 -4.05 7.02 7.80
C GLY A 18 -2.74 6.28 7.98
N GLU A 19 -2.55 5.69 9.15
CA GLU A 19 -1.37 4.89 9.47
C GLU A 19 -1.80 3.63 10.19
N GLY A 20 -1.04 2.57 10.02
CA GLY A 20 -1.30 1.32 10.71
C GLY A 20 -0.11 0.38 10.62
N ILE A 21 -0.21 -0.70 11.37
CA ILE A 21 0.80 -1.75 11.36
C ILE A 21 0.03 -3.06 11.18
N ILE A 22 0.50 -3.87 10.23
CA ILE A 22 -0.05 -5.21 10.04
C ILE A 22 1.04 -6.25 10.31
N GLU A 23 0.61 -7.43 10.69
CA GLU A 23 1.52 -8.54 10.92
C GLU A 23 1.02 -9.70 10.06
N VAL A 24 1.84 -10.11 9.10
CA VAL A 24 1.45 -11.12 8.11
C VAL A 24 2.59 -12.10 7.89
N ASP A 25 2.24 -13.31 7.47
CA ASP A 25 3.23 -14.38 7.26
C ASP A 25 3.33 -14.82 5.80
N SER A 26 2.54 -14.25 4.91
CA SER A 26 2.58 -14.59 3.48
C SER A 26 2.25 -13.35 2.66
N PHE A 27 2.64 -13.39 1.39
CA PHE A 27 2.32 -12.27 0.50
C PHE A 27 0.80 -12.16 0.27
N ASP A 28 0.10 -13.28 0.17
CA ASP A 28 -1.35 -13.27 0.01
C ASP A 28 -2.03 -12.57 1.18
N ALA A 29 -1.59 -12.85 2.40
CA ALA A 29 -2.11 -12.19 3.59
C ALA A 29 -1.77 -10.70 3.58
N PHE A 30 -0.55 -10.35 3.15
CA PHE A 30 -0.12 -8.96 3.05
C PHE A 30 -1.01 -8.19 2.06
N ALA A 31 -1.20 -8.73 0.86
CA ALA A 31 -2.03 -8.08 -0.15
C ALA A 31 -3.46 -7.89 0.33
N THR A 32 -4.04 -8.93 0.96
CA THR A 32 -5.41 -8.88 1.48
C THR A 32 -5.56 -7.81 2.56
N GLU A 33 -4.63 -7.78 3.52
CA GLU A 33 -4.69 -6.81 4.60
C GLU A 33 -4.46 -5.38 4.11
N LEU A 34 -3.59 -5.21 3.11
CA LEU A 34 -3.32 -3.91 2.55
C LEU A 34 -4.54 -3.35 1.80
N GLU A 35 -5.19 -4.19 0.98
CA GLU A 35 -6.42 -3.78 0.29
C GLU A 35 -7.51 -3.40 1.29
N LYS A 36 -7.65 -4.20 2.34
CA LYS A 36 -8.64 -3.94 3.39
C LYS A 36 -8.35 -2.62 4.10
N PHE A 37 -7.08 -2.35 4.38
CA PHE A 37 -6.66 -1.09 4.99
C PHE A 37 -7.08 0.11 4.12
N PHE A 38 -6.81 0.04 2.82
CA PHE A 38 -7.19 1.12 1.92
C PHE A 38 -8.69 1.28 1.80
N GLU A 39 -9.43 0.18 1.75
CA GLU A 39 -10.90 0.23 1.69
C GLU A 39 -11.47 0.87 2.96
N ASP A 40 -10.95 0.50 4.12
CA ASP A 40 -11.43 1.02 5.40
C ASP A 40 -11.12 2.50 5.58
N MET A 41 -9.97 2.95 5.05
CA MET A 41 -9.55 4.34 5.23
C MET A 41 -10.26 5.32 4.30
N CYS A 42 -10.36 4.99 3.01
CA CYS A 42 -10.86 5.97 2.05
C CYS A 42 -11.46 5.35 0.79
N GLY A 43 -11.58 4.01 0.78
CA GLY A 43 -11.90 3.33 -0.47
C GLY A 43 -10.65 3.16 -1.32
N MET A 44 -10.58 2.06 -2.04
CA MET A 44 -9.39 1.71 -2.83
C MET A 44 -9.02 2.77 -3.87
N SER A 45 -10.01 3.32 -4.55
CA SER A 45 -9.78 4.32 -5.60
C SER A 45 -9.51 5.72 -5.05
N GLY A 46 -9.76 5.94 -3.76
CA GLY A 46 -9.53 7.25 -3.14
C GLY A 46 -8.10 7.48 -2.66
N VAL A 47 -7.26 6.46 -2.71
CA VAL A 47 -5.88 6.57 -2.24
C VAL A 47 -5.06 7.42 -3.21
N GLU A 48 -4.42 8.48 -2.70
CA GLU A 48 -3.57 9.33 -3.50
C GLU A 48 -2.10 8.94 -3.41
N SER A 49 -1.69 8.48 -2.24
CA SER A 49 -0.33 7.99 -2.06
C SER A 49 -0.30 7.04 -0.88
N PHE A 50 0.65 6.13 -0.87
CA PHE A 50 0.88 5.28 0.28
C PHE A 50 2.34 4.83 0.33
N GLY A 51 2.75 4.35 1.50
CA GLY A 51 4.05 3.75 1.69
C GLY A 51 3.94 2.55 2.61
N VAL A 52 4.79 1.57 2.39
CA VAL A 52 4.93 0.39 3.25
C VAL A 52 6.39 0.28 3.67
N TYR A 53 6.62 -0.08 4.93
CA TYR A 53 7.96 -0.07 5.51
C TYR A 53 8.16 -1.32 6.37
N CYS A 54 9.29 -1.98 6.18
CA CYS A 54 9.65 -3.17 6.92
C CYS A 54 11.17 -3.19 7.08
N ASP A 55 11.65 -2.93 8.29
CA ASP A 55 13.08 -2.80 8.57
C ASP A 55 13.73 -1.75 7.65
N ASP A 56 14.70 -2.18 6.82
CA ASP A 56 15.39 -1.27 5.90
C ASP A 56 14.72 -1.20 4.53
N GLU A 57 13.64 -1.96 4.33
CA GLU A 57 12.96 -1.98 3.05
C GLU A 57 11.77 -1.05 3.06
N GLU A 58 11.53 -0.39 1.93
CA GLU A 58 10.38 0.48 1.78
C GLU A 58 9.89 0.46 0.33
N TYR A 59 8.61 0.73 0.16
CA TYR A 59 8.02 0.95 -1.15
C TYR A 59 7.02 2.08 -1.02
N GLU A 60 7.10 3.05 -1.92
CA GLU A 60 6.18 4.18 -1.92
C GLU A 60 5.51 4.29 -3.29
N TRP A 61 4.25 4.68 -3.28
CA TRP A 61 3.47 4.87 -4.49
C TRP A 61 2.70 6.18 -4.37
N ASP A 62 2.63 6.92 -5.46
CA ASP A 62 1.73 8.07 -5.54
C ASP A 62 1.12 8.14 -6.93
N ASN A 63 0.02 8.87 -7.05
CA ASN A 63 -0.67 8.97 -8.32
C ASN A 63 -0.38 10.26 -9.09
N TYR A 64 0.56 11.06 -8.61
CA TYR A 64 0.87 12.34 -9.25
C TYR A 64 1.48 12.17 -10.64
N ASP A 65 2.16 11.07 -10.87
CA ASP A 65 2.80 10.75 -12.15
C ASP A 65 1.89 9.95 -13.09
N LEU A 66 0.68 9.66 -12.65
CA LEU A 66 -0.26 8.86 -13.45
C LEU A 66 -1.13 9.75 -14.34
N PRO A 67 -1.63 9.20 -15.47
CA PRO A 67 -2.64 9.89 -16.25
C PRO A 67 -3.88 10.20 -15.41
N ARG A 68 -4.59 11.27 -15.75
CA ARG A 68 -5.72 11.78 -14.97
C ARG A 68 -6.80 10.75 -14.64
N ASN A 69 -6.97 9.75 -15.50
CA ASN A 69 -8.04 8.76 -15.34
C ASN A 69 -7.59 7.48 -14.64
N LYS A 70 -6.39 7.50 -14.07
CA LYS A 70 -5.86 6.33 -13.37
C LYS A 70 -5.92 6.54 -11.87
N ASP A 71 -6.26 5.48 -11.15
CA ASP A 71 -6.20 5.47 -9.69
C ASP A 71 -5.55 4.17 -9.23
N LEU A 72 -5.48 3.96 -7.92
CA LEU A 72 -4.83 2.77 -7.38
C LEU A 72 -5.47 1.49 -7.89
N THR A 73 -6.79 1.46 -8.00
CA THR A 73 -7.51 0.27 -8.49
C THR A 73 -7.09 -0.07 -9.92
N ASP A 74 -6.96 0.95 -10.77
CA ASP A 74 -6.59 0.75 -12.18
C ASP A 74 -5.18 0.20 -12.36
N VAL A 75 -4.28 0.51 -11.45
CA VAL A 75 -2.88 0.12 -11.55
C VAL A 75 -2.49 -0.96 -10.54
N TRP A 76 -3.47 -1.52 -9.84
CA TRP A 76 -3.21 -2.46 -8.74
C TRP A 76 -2.33 -3.64 -9.14
N SER A 77 -2.55 -4.21 -10.33
CA SER A 77 -1.75 -5.36 -10.78
C SER A 77 -0.25 -5.03 -10.84
N SER A 78 0.09 -3.83 -11.30
CA SER A 78 1.48 -3.38 -11.36
C SER A 78 2.03 -3.09 -9.97
N VAL A 79 1.23 -2.44 -9.13
CA VAL A 79 1.61 -2.13 -7.74
C VAL A 79 1.82 -3.41 -6.95
N GLU A 80 0.96 -4.40 -7.18
CA GLU A 80 1.04 -5.70 -6.50
C GLU A 80 2.36 -6.40 -6.79
N LYS A 81 2.84 -6.31 -8.02
CA LYS A 81 4.15 -6.88 -8.39
C LYS A 81 5.28 -6.21 -7.63
N ASP A 82 5.24 -4.90 -7.53
CA ASP A 82 6.24 -4.14 -6.77
C ASP A 82 6.17 -4.47 -5.29
N LEU A 83 4.95 -4.65 -4.76
CA LEU A 83 4.75 -5.03 -3.36
C LEU A 83 5.29 -6.44 -3.09
N GLU A 84 5.19 -7.34 -4.06
CA GLU A 84 5.75 -8.68 -3.92
C GLU A 84 7.28 -8.62 -3.79
N ILE A 85 7.92 -7.79 -4.60
CA ILE A 85 9.37 -7.58 -4.52
C ILE A 85 9.74 -7.02 -3.14
N PHE A 86 8.99 -6.03 -2.67
CA PHE A 86 9.18 -5.45 -1.35
C PHE A 86 9.04 -6.53 -0.25
N PHE A 87 7.96 -7.30 -0.33
CA PHE A 87 7.67 -8.30 0.69
C PHE A 87 8.75 -9.38 0.76
N ASN A 88 9.24 -9.81 -0.40
CA ASN A 88 10.30 -10.82 -0.46
C ASN A 88 11.64 -10.30 0.06
N ALA A 89 11.88 -9.00 -0.04
CA ALA A 89 13.08 -8.37 0.51
C ALA A 89 12.97 -8.12 2.02
N CYS A 90 11.76 -8.13 2.54
CA CYS A 90 11.47 -7.90 3.96
C CYS A 90 11.78 -9.16 4.77
N ASN A 91 12.62 -9.06 5.77
CA ASN A 91 13.00 -10.21 6.60
C ASN A 91 12.25 -10.27 7.91
#